data_6f0e3a101c22fbc72fb37f7b884e9ad5
#
_entry.id   6f0e3a101c22fbc72fb37f7b884e9ad5
#
_cell.length_a   1.000
_cell.length_b   1.000
_cell.length_c   1.000
_cell.angle_alpha   90.00
_cell.angle_beta   90.00
_cell.angle_gamma   90.00
#
_symmetry.space_group_name_H-M   'P 1'
#
loop_
_entity.id
_entity.type
_entity.pdbx_description
1 polymer ?
#
loop_
_entity_poly.entity_id
_entity_poly.type
_entity_poly.pdbx_seq_one_letter_code
_entity_poly.pdbx_strand_id
1 'polypeptide(L)'
;MKLYGALASPYVTRVVMLARIKGIELSLEGIPGNSPRSPEYMAFNPIAKIPSLDVDGRCIPESDTICEYLEEAGGGKPGMPEDPLERATSRLISRIVDLYVAPQTSTFFQQMNPASRDAEVVATATEDLNRGLGFLEHFMGPGPFCVDAEPTLGDCAAAPYLMLIKKVVFANFPEIADPTESAGRLATWWQAIQGHPACKTTVDEYEAAVDGFMKAMAARITGQQ
;
A
#
# COMPACT_ATOMS: atom_id res chain seq x y z
N MET A 1 -2.67 -19.30 -9.03
CA MET A 1 -2.51 -17.90 -9.51
C MET A 1 -1.12 -17.40 -9.16
N LYS A 2 -0.48 -16.59 -10.02
CA LYS A 2 0.82 -16.00 -9.77
C LYS A 2 0.70 -14.49 -9.73
N LEU A 3 1.28 -13.86 -8.71
CA LEU A 3 1.36 -12.40 -8.61
C LEU A 3 2.78 -11.98 -8.97
N TYR A 4 2.96 -11.28 -10.07
CA TYR A 4 4.25 -10.71 -10.45
C TYR A 4 4.46 -9.36 -9.76
N GLY A 5 5.57 -9.25 -9.04
CA GLY A 5 5.92 -8.02 -8.34
C GLY A 5 7.00 -8.22 -7.29
N ALA A 6 7.19 -7.19 -6.48
CA ALA A 6 8.10 -7.20 -5.35
C ALA A 6 7.38 -6.66 -4.11
N LEU A 7 7.58 -7.30 -2.97
CA LEU A 7 6.87 -6.93 -1.73
C LEU A 7 7.22 -5.51 -1.25
N ALA A 8 8.34 -4.93 -1.67
CA ALA A 8 8.66 -3.53 -1.40
C ALA A 8 7.72 -2.50 -2.09
N SER A 9 6.78 -2.97 -2.93
CA SER A 9 5.74 -2.12 -3.51
C SER A 9 4.48 -2.15 -2.64
N PRO A 10 3.94 -0.99 -2.21
CA PRO A 10 2.70 -0.95 -1.43
C PRO A 10 1.52 -1.53 -2.20
N TYR A 11 1.51 -1.41 -3.52
CA TYR A 11 0.48 -1.98 -4.38
C TYR A 11 0.54 -3.52 -4.47
N VAL A 12 1.73 -4.11 -4.45
CA VAL A 12 1.90 -5.57 -4.36
C VAL A 12 1.44 -6.06 -2.99
N THR A 13 1.86 -5.35 -1.93
CA THR A 13 1.54 -5.67 -0.55
C THR A 13 0.03 -5.60 -0.27
N ARG A 14 -0.70 -4.65 -0.89
CA ARG A 14 -2.17 -4.59 -0.88
C ARG A 14 -2.78 -5.94 -1.28
N VAL A 15 -2.36 -6.49 -2.41
CA VAL A 15 -2.87 -7.76 -2.94
C VAL A 15 -2.51 -8.95 -2.03
N VAL A 16 -1.26 -8.99 -1.56
CA VAL A 16 -0.79 -10.04 -0.63
C VAL A 16 -1.56 -10.00 0.68
N MET A 17 -1.84 -8.80 1.22
CA MET A 17 -2.61 -8.64 2.46
C MET A 17 -4.04 -9.18 2.29
N LEU A 18 -4.73 -8.82 1.21
CA LEU A 18 -6.07 -9.32 0.95
C LEU A 18 -6.08 -10.86 0.78
N ALA A 19 -5.15 -11.41 0.02
CA ALA A 19 -5.03 -12.85 -0.17
C ALA A 19 -4.86 -13.58 1.18
N ARG A 20 -4.04 -13.04 2.10
CA ARG A 20 -3.85 -13.59 3.45
C ARG A 20 -5.10 -13.49 4.32
N ILE A 21 -5.79 -12.35 4.32
CA ILE A 21 -7.06 -12.17 5.04
C ILE A 21 -8.08 -13.19 4.58
N LYS A 22 -8.18 -13.40 3.28
CA LYS A 22 -9.11 -14.36 2.67
C LYS A 22 -8.67 -15.82 2.85
N GLY A 23 -7.40 -16.09 3.16
CA GLY A 23 -6.83 -17.43 3.17
C GLY A 23 -6.62 -18.01 1.77
N ILE A 24 -6.40 -17.17 0.76
CA ILE A 24 -6.09 -17.56 -0.62
C ILE A 24 -4.59 -17.79 -0.75
N GLU A 25 -4.20 -18.94 -1.30
CA GLU A 25 -2.81 -19.20 -1.68
C GLU A 25 -2.44 -18.43 -2.96
N LEU A 26 -1.47 -17.54 -2.85
CA LEU A 26 -0.99 -16.69 -3.93
C LEU A 26 0.53 -16.79 -4.04
N SER A 27 1.04 -17.23 -5.18
CA SER A 27 2.49 -17.29 -5.43
C SER A 27 2.99 -15.91 -5.84
N LEU A 28 3.85 -15.31 -5.02
CA LEU A 28 4.54 -14.05 -5.36
C LEU A 28 5.81 -14.36 -6.14
N GLU A 29 5.87 -13.90 -7.38
CA GLU A 29 6.95 -14.17 -8.34
C GLU A 29 7.69 -12.89 -8.72
N GLY A 30 8.99 -13.02 -9.01
CA GLY A 30 9.75 -11.95 -9.65
C GLY A 30 9.22 -11.64 -11.06
N ILE A 31 9.33 -10.38 -11.46
CA ILE A 31 8.88 -9.96 -12.80
C ILE A 31 9.78 -10.54 -13.89
N PRO A 32 9.23 -11.06 -15.00
CA PRO A 32 10.00 -11.50 -16.15
C PRO A 32 10.98 -10.42 -16.64
N GLY A 33 12.21 -10.80 -16.95
CA GLY A 33 13.26 -9.87 -17.38
C GLY A 33 13.76 -8.92 -16.29
N ASN A 34 13.38 -9.11 -15.02
CA ASN A 34 13.79 -8.33 -13.83
C ASN A 34 13.51 -6.81 -13.94
N SER A 35 12.64 -6.39 -14.83
CA SER A 35 12.25 -4.99 -15.00
C SER A 35 10.80 -4.89 -15.49
N PRO A 36 9.99 -3.94 -14.95
CA PRO A 36 8.66 -3.67 -15.51
C PRO A 36 8.68 -3.21 -16.96
N ARG A 37 9.84 -2.74 -17.45
CA ARG A 37 10.04 -2.29 -18.83
C ARG A 37 10.78 -3.33 -19.70
N SER A 38 11.00 -4.55 -19.21
CA SER A 38 11.55 -5.62 -20.04
C SER A 38 10.57 -6.00 -21.16
N PRO A 39 11.04 -6.39 -22.35
CA PRO A 39 10.17 -6.86 -23.42
C PRO A 39 9.28 -8.03 -23.00
N GLU A 40 9.81 -8.94 -22.17
CA GLU A 40 9.12 -10.11 -21.65
C GLU A 40 7.93 -9.71 -20.75
N TYR A 41 8.15 -8.77 -19.84
CA TYR A 41 7.07 -8.31 -18.95
C TYR A 41 6.07 -7.43 -19.70
N MET A 42 6.53 -6.54 -20.58
CA MET A 42 5.65 -5.68 -21.39
C MET A 42 4.78 -6.50 -22.37
N ALA A 43 5.23 -7.64 -22.83
CA ALA A 43 4.41 -8.56 -23.63
C ALA A 43 3.25 -9.15 -22.80
N PHE A 44 3.43 -9.32 -21.48
CA PHE A 44 2.39 -9.79 -20.57
C PHE A 44 1.54 -8.63 -20.04
N ASN A 45 2.18 -7.54 -19.56
CA ASN A 45 1.52 -6.34 -19.04
C ASN A 45 2.05 -5.07 -19.73
N PRO A 46 1.38 -4.56 -20.78
CA PRO A 46 1.81 -3.37 -21.52
C PRO A 46 1.74 -2.06 -20.70
N ILE A 47 1.05 -2.05 -19.53
CA ILE A 47 1.08 -0.91 -18.59
C ILE A 47 2.46 -0.75 -17.96
N ALA A 48 3.28 -1.81 -17.95
CA ALA A 48 4.65 -1.81 -17.43
C ALA A 48 4.75 -1.37 -15.95
N LYS A 49 3.77 -1.78 -15.14
CA LYS A 49 3.72 -1.56 -13.68
C LYS A 49 3.48 -2.86 -12.94
N ILE A 50 3.80 -2.89 -11.66
CA ILE A 50 3.50 -3.96 -10.72
C ILE A 50 2.45 -3.50 -9.69
N PRO A 51 1.61 -4.46 -9.20
CA PRO A 51 1.54 -5.89 -9.52
C PRO A 51 0.83 -6.20 -10.84
N SER A 52 1.01 -7.45 -11.30
CA SER A 52 0.13 -8.09 -12.27
C SER A 52 -0.21 -9.49 -11.81
N LEU A 53 -1.48 -9.87 -11.87
CA LEU A 53 -1.92 -11.22 -11.58
C LEU A 53 -1.99 -12.04 -12.87
N ASP A 54 -1.36 -13.21 -12.86
CA ASP A 54 -1.47 -14.22 -13.92
C ASP A 54 -2.53 -15.26 -13.50
N VAL A 55 -3.58 -15.30 -14.28
CA VAL A 55 -4.64 -16.31 -14.17
C VAL A 55 -4.65 -17.13 -15.46
N ASP A 56 -3.98 -18.27 -15.44
CA ASP A 56 -3.89 -19.21 -16.57
C ASP A 56 -3.41 -18.54 -17.88
N GLY A 57 -2.39 -17.67 -17.76
CA GLY A 57 -1.81 -16.92 -18.89
C GLY A 57 -2.52 -15.60 -19.20
N ARG A 58 -3.59 -15.27 -18.50
CA ARG A 58 -4.31 -14.00 -18.63
C ARG A 58 -3.83 -12.99 -17.61
N CYS A 59 -3.40 -11.82 -18.08
CA CYS A 59 -2.96 -10.73 -17.23
C CYS A 59 -4.13 -9.93 -16.67
N ILE A 60 -4.14 -9.72 -15.35
CA ILE A 60 -4.97 -8.72 -14.68
C ILE A 60 -4.00 -7.72 -14.02
N PRO A 61 -3.85 -6.50 -14.55
CA PRO A 61 -3.08 -5.43 -13.93
C PRO A 61 -3.93 -4.65 -12.92
N GLU A 62 -3.31 -3.64 -12.27
CA GLU A 62 -3.90 -2.74 -11.26
C GLU A 62 -4.29 -3.46 -9.96
N SER A 63 -3.64 -3.10 -8.87
CA SER A 63 -3.79 -3.79 -7.58
C SER A 63 -5.21 -3.80 -7.05
N ASP A 64 -5.96 -2.72 -7.26
CA ASP A 64 -7.36 -2.62 -6.84
C ASP A 64 -8.24 -3.59 -7.64
N THR A 65 -8.05 -3.65 -8.97
CA THR A 65 -8.73 -4.59 -9.87
C THR A 65 -8.37 -6.04 -9.52
N ILE A 66 -7.11 -6.32 -9.18
CA ILE A 66 -6.67 -7.64 -8.72
C ILE A 66 -7.39 -8.02 -7.42
N CYS A 67 -7.51 -7.08 -6.48
CA CYS A 67 -8.22 -7.32 -5.22
C CYS A 67 -9.72 -7.61 -5.45
N GLU A 68 -10.38 -6.87 -6.33
CA GLU A 68 -11.78 -7.16 -6.69
C GLU A 68 -11.92 -8.54 -7.35
N TYR A 69 -10.99 -8.92 -8.24
CA TYR A 69 -10.98 -10.25 -8.83
C TYR A 69 -10.81 -11.35 -7.77
N LEU A 70 -9.90 -11.19 -6.81
CA LEU A 70 -9.71 -12.14 -5.71
C LEU A 70 -10.94 -12.21 -4.80
N GLU A 71 -11.65 -11.10 -4.63
CA GLU A 71 -12.91 -11.08 -3.87
C GLU A 71 -14.00 -11.89 -4.56
N GLU A 72 -14.17 -11.73 -5.87
CA GLU A 72 -15.24 -12.35 -6.64
C GLU A 72 -14.97 -13.83 -6.99
N ALA A 73 -13.75 -14.15 -7.39
CA ALA A 73 -13.40 -15.45 -7.97
C ALA A 73 -12.48 -16.30 -7.08
N GLY A 74 -11.79 -15.71 -6.12
CA GLY A 74 -10.74 -16.37 -5.35
C GLY A 74 -11.23 -17.31 -4.24
N GLY A 75 -12.50 -17.24 -3.85
CA GLY A 75 -13.02 -18.00 -2.69
C GLY A 75 -12.45 -17.49 -1.35
N GLY A 76 -12.40 -18.37 -0.33
CA GLY A 76 -11.92 -18.02 1.00
C GLY A 76 -12.92 -17.21 1.83
N LYS A 77 -12.41 -16.51 2.87
CA LYS A 77 -13.23 -15.61 3.67
C LYS A 77 -13.57 -14.36 2.87
N PRO A 78 -14.75 -13.72 3.13
CA PRO A 78 -15.05 -12.41 2.56
C PRO A 78 -13.97 -11.37 2.94
N GLY A 79 -13.49 -10.62 1.96
CA GLY A 79 -12.63 -9.45 2.14
C GLY A 79 -13.39 -8.13 1.95
N MET A 80 -14.71 -8.23 1.78
CA MET A 80 -15.64 -7.11 1.66
C MET A 80 -16.92 -7.37 2.47
N PRO A 81 -17.54 -6.34 3.07
CA PRO A 81 -18.78 -6.48 3.80
C PRO A 81 -19.95 -6.84 2.86
N GLU A 82 -21.07 -7.30 3.43
CA GLU A 82 -22.28 -7.62 2.65
C GLU A 82 -23.06 -6.36 2.26
N ASP A 83 -23.12 -5.37 3.14
CA ASP A 83 -23.88 -4.13 2.91
C ASP A 83 -23.27 -3.31 1.77
N PRO A 84 -24.08 -2.87 0.78
CA PRO A 84 -23.57 -2.12 -0.37
C PRO A 84 -22.93 -0.77 -0.01
N LEU A 85 -23.41 -0.08 1.03
CA LEU A 85 -22.85 1.20 1.46
C LEU A 85 -21.47 1.00 2.11
N GLU A 86 -21.35 -0.02 2.94
CA GLU A 86 -20.06 -0.42 3.54
C GLU A 86 -19.05 -0.86 2.46
N ARG A 87 -19.51 -1.61 1.45
CA ARG A 87 -18.67 -1.95 0.27
C ARG A 87 -18.20 -0.69 -0.47
N ALA A 88 -19.10 0.29 -0.65
CA ALA A 88 -18.74 1.56 -1.27
C ALA A 88 -17.73 2.34 -0.41
N THR A 89 -17.89 2.33 0.92
CA THR A 89 -16.94 2.95 1.85
C THR A 89 -15.56 2.29 1.76
N SER A 90 -15.47 0.97 1.76
CA SER A 90 -14.19 0.25 1.59
C SER A 90 -13.48 0.65 0.30
N ARG A 91 -14.21 0.72 -0.83
CA ARG A 91 -13.66 1.19 -2.12
C ARG A 91 -13.28 2.65 -2.10
N LEU A 92 -14.05 3.50 -1.41
CA LEU A 92 -13.74 4.92 -1.25
C LEU A 92 -12.41 5.11 -0.51
N ILE A 93 -12.17 4.35 0.58
CA ILE A 93 -10.90 4.38 1.30
C ILE A 93 -9.73 4.03 0.35
N SER A 94 -9.85 2.96 -0.45
CA SER A 94 -8.84 2.61 -1.45
C SER A 94 -8.59 3.76 -2.43
N ARG A 95 -9.65 4.42 -2.94
CA ARG A 95 -9.53 5.56 -3.85
C ARG A 95 -8.90 6.78 -3.18
N ILE A 96 -9.20 7.06 -1.91
CA ILE A 96 -8.56 8.15 -1.16
C ILE A 96 -7.05 7.90 -1.05
N VAL A 97 -6.65 6.68 -0.72
CA VAL A 97 -5.22 6.32 -0.68
C VAL A 97 -4.56 6.59 -2.02
N ASP A 98 -5.11 6.10 -3.11
CA ASP A 98 -4.49 6.18 -4.44
C ASP A 98 -4.43 7.61 -4.99
N LEU A 99 -5.44 8.45 -4.70
CA LEU A 99 -5.57 9.79 -5.29
C LEU A 99 -5.00 10.91 -4.43
N TYR A 100 -5.04 10.78 -3.09
CA TYR A 100 -4.74 11.90 -2.20
C TYR A 100 -3.57 11.62 -1.24
N VAL A 101 -3.25 10.35 -0.98
CA VAL A 101 -2.17 9.95 -0.06
C VAL A 101 -0.92 9.49 -0.81
N ALA A 102 -1.07 8.58 -1.76
CA ALA A 102 0.03 7.97 -2.49
C ALA A 102 0.90 8.98 -3.28
N PRO A 103 0.35 9.98 -3.98
CA PRO A 103 1.15 10.94 -4.72
C PRO A 103 2.12 11.71 -3.82
N GLN A 104 1.71 12.07 -2.60
CA GLN A 104 2.53 12.83 -1.66
C GLN A 104 3.73 12.03 -1.16
N THR A 105 3.55 10.72 -0.92
CA THR A 105 4.66 9.84 -0.53
C THR A 105 5.78 9.85 -1.57
N SER A 106 5.45 9.89 -2.86
CA SER A 106 6.43 10.00 -3.94
C SER A 106 7.20 11.33 -3.90
N THR A 107 6.51 12.43 -3.60
CA THR A 107 7.12 13.75 -3.45
C THR A 107 8.10 13.76 -2.29
N PHE A 108 7.71 13.27 -1.12
CA PHE A 108 8.61 13.17 0.03
C PHE A 108 9.83 12.28 -0.23
N PHE A 109 9.65 11.19 -0.97
CA PHE A 109 10.77 10.32 -1.34
C PHE A 109 11.84 11.06 -2.14
N GLN A 110 11.45 11.96 -3.04
CA GLN A 110 12.37 12.81 -3.80
C GLN A 110 13.03 13.88 -2.93
N GLN A 111 12.42 14.27 -1.82
CA GLN A 111 12.90 15.28 -0.88
C GLN A 111 13.68 14.70 0.32
N MET A 112 13.97 13.39 0.33
CA MET A 112 14.66 12.73 1.45
C MET A 112 16.09 13.25 1.68
N ASN A 113 16.80 13.68 0.64
CA ASN A 113 18.15 14.22 0.78
C ASN A 113 18.10 15.66 1.35
N PRO A 114 18.56 15.90 2.59
CA PRO A 114 18.51 17.23 3.20
C PRO A 114 19.28 18.31 2.43
N ALA A 115 20.34 17.93 1.71
CA ALA A 115 21.19 18.89 0.97
C ALA A 115 20.52 19.47 -0.29
N SER A 116 19.51 18.77 -0.82
CA SER A 116 18.75 19.21 -2.02
C SER A 116 17.27 19.37 -1.76
N ARG A 117 16.87 19.35 -0.47
CA ARG A 117 15.46 19.49 -0.07
C ARG A 117 14.93 20.88 -0.36
N ASP A 118 13.80 20.96 -1.03
CA ASP A 118 13.06 22.19 -1.28
C ASP A 118 11.96 22.36 -0.23
N ALA A 119 12.09 23.41 0.60
CA ALA A 119 11.19 23.65 1.73
C ALA A 119 9.75 23.99 1.27
N GLU A 120 9.58 24.66 0.14
CA GLU A 120 8.25 25.00 -0.40
C GLU A 120 7.52 23.75 -0.93
N VAL A 121 8.26 22.89 -1.64
CA VAL A 121 7.74 21.59 -2.10
C VAL A 121 7.33 20.72 -0.91
N VAL A 122 8.16 20.65 0.15
CA VAL A 122 7.85 19.89 1.37
C VAL A 122 6.62 20.47 2.09
N ALA A 123 6.52 21.79 2.21
CA ALA A 123 5.37 22.45 2.86
C ALA A 123 4.06 22.10 2.13
N THR A 124 4.04 22.26 0.79
CA THR A 124 2.87 21.92 -0.04
C THR A 124 2.52 20.41 0.08
N ALA A 125 3.51 19.52 -0.01
CA ALA A 125 3.29 18.10 0.12
C ALA A 125 2.76 17.72 1.53
N THR A 126 3.19 18.45 2.56
CA THR A 126 2.69 18.25 3.96
C THR A 126 1.22 18.63 4.07
N GLU A 127 0.82 19.79 3.53
CA GLU A 127 -0.59 20.21 3.52
C GLU A 127 -1.47 19.19 2.79
N ASP A 128 -1.03 18.74 1.61
CA ASP A 128 -1.75 17.76 0.80
C ASP A 128 -1.83 16.40 1.48
N LEU A 129 -0.74 15.93 2.12
CA LEU A 129 -0.74 14.68 2.89
C LEU A 129 -1.71 14.75 4.06
N ASN A 130 -1.65 15.83 4.87
CA ASN A 130 -2.53 16.03 6.01
C ASN A 130 -4.00 16.06 5.57
N ARG A 131 -4.30 16.70 4.43
CA ARG A 131 -5.64 16.68 3.84
C ARG A 131 -6.07 15.26 3.43
N GLY A 132 -5.19 14.49 2.79
CA GLY A 132 -5.46 13.09 2.42
C GLY A 132 -5.70 12.19 3.62
N LEU A 133 -4.89 12.32 4.68
CA LEU A 133 -5.06 11.60 5.94
C LEU A 133 -6.37 12.01 6.65
N GLY A 134 -6.73 13.31 6.62
CA GLY A 134 -8.00 13.80 7.14
C GLY A 134 -9.22 13.22 6.38
N PHE A 135 -9.11 12.99 5.07
CA PHE A 135 -10.16 12.29 4.33
C PHE A 135 -10.30 10.83 4.78
N LEU A 136 -9.20 10.13 5.04
CA LEU A 136 -9.27 8.77 5.59
C LEU A 136 -9.99 8.75 6.93
N GLU A 137 -9.61 9.62 7.87
CA GLU A 137 -10.29 9.70 9.17
C GLU A 137 -11.78 9.99 9.05
N HIS A 138 -12.16 10.91 8.15
CA HIS A 138 -13.53 11.32 7.96
C HIS A 138 -14.44 10.20 7.42
N PHE A 139 -13.91 9.39 6.49
CA PHE A 139 -14.70 8.36 5.82
C PHE A 139 -14.57 6.96 6.43
N MET A 140 -13.62 6.73 7.34
CA MET A 140 -13.56 5.48 8.11
C MET A 140 -14.80 5.33 8.99
N GLY A 141 -15.36 4.12 9.00
CA GLY A 141 -16.47 3.74 9.89
C GLY A 141 -16.08 3.72 11.37
N PRO A 142 -17.03 3.46 12.27
CA PRO A 142 -16.82 3.50 13.71
C PRO A 142 -16.05 2.29 14.26
N GLY A 143 -15.93 1.22 13.48
CA GLY A 143 -15.25 -0.01 13.89
C GLY A 143 -13.74 0.10 13.99
N PRO A 144 -13.04 -0.95 14.43
CA PRO A 144 -11.58 -0.93 14.54
C PRO A 144 -10.89 -0.84 13.17
N PHE A 145 -11.47 -1.42 12.11
CA PHE A 145 -10.96 -1.35 10.73
C PHE A 145 -11.63 -0.24 9.93
N CYS A 146 -11.27 -0.10 8.67
CA CYS A 146 -11.74 1.00 7.81
C CYS A 146 -13.28 1.11 7.73
N VAL A 147 -13.97 -0.02 7.81
CA VAL A 147 -15.44 -0.05 7.73
C VAL A 147 -16.04 -0.47 9.05
N ASP A 148 -15.73 -1.67 9.56
CA ASP A 148 -16.32 -2.24 10.76
C ASP A 148 -15.34 -3.16 11.51
N ALA A 149 -15.80 -4.34 11.97
CA ALA A 149 -15.07 -5.25 12.85
C ALA A 149 -13.97 -6.06 12.18
N GLU A 150 -14.04 -6.26 10.87
CA GLU A 150 -13.10 -7.06 10.10
C GLU A 150 -12.36 -6.23 9.04
N PRO A 151 -11.09 -6.56 8.73
CA PRO A 151 -10.34 -5.85 7.71
C PRO A 151 -10.90 -6.11 6.31
N THR A 152 -10.96 -5.05 5.52
CA THR A 152 -11.51 -5.05 4.15
C THR A 152 -10.44 -4.65 3.12
N LEU A 153 -10.82 -4.61 1.85
CA LEU A 153 -10.00 -4.08 0.76
C LEU A 153 -9.47 -2.66 1.06
N GLY A 154 -10.28 -1.81 1.71
CA GLY A 154 -9.86 -0.47 2.13
C GLY A 154 -8.67 -0.50 3.10
N ASP A 155 -8.67 -1.45 4.05
CA ASP A 155 -7.55 -1.66 4.98
C ASP A 155 -6.30 -2.15 4.26
N CYS A 156 -6.48 -3.05 3.30
CA CYS A 156 -5.38 -3.57 2.47
C CYS A 156 -4.73 -2.46 1.61
N ALA A 157 -5.49 -1.44 1.22
CA ALA A 157 -4.97 -0.28 0.52
C ALA A 157 -4.24 0.68 1.47
N ALA A 158 -4.84 0.99 2.61
CA ALA A 158 -4.33 2.01 3.53
C ALA A 158 -3.11 1.56 4.34
N ALA A 159 -3.07 0.32 4.83
CA ALA A 159 -2.03 -0.14 5.75
C ALA A 159 -0.62 -0.13 5.14
N PRO A 160 -0.35 -0.61 3.91
CA PRO A 160 0.96 -0.51 3.30
C PRO A 160 1.41 0.94 3.09
N TYR A 161 0.47 1.82 2.69
CA TYR A 161 0.82 3.23 2.49
C TYR A 161 1.11 3.94 3.80
N LEU A 162 0.36 3.68 4.86
CA LEU A 162 0.66 4.28 6.15
C LEU A 162 2.03 3.83 6.67
N MET A 163 2.38 2.54 6.56
CA MET A 163 3.71 2.05 6.92
C MET A 163 4.80 2.75 6.07
N LEU A 164 4.58 2.91 4.76
CA LEU A 164 5.54 3.62 3.90
C LEU A 164 5.69 5.09 4.30
N ILE A 165 4.60 5.78 4.64
CA ILE A 165 4.60 7.16 5.15
C ILE A 165 5.40 7.24 6.45
N LYS A 166 5.24 6.30 7.37
CA LYS A 166 6.04 6.25 8.61
C LYS A 166 7.53 6.19 8.31
N LYS A 167 7.95 5.40 7.33
CA LYS A 167 9.36 5.25 6.93
C LYS A 167 9.91 6.42 6.12
N VAL A 168 9.12 6.98 5.22
CA VAL A 168 9.57 8.00 4.26
C VAL A 168 9.32 9.40 4.82
N VAL A 169 8.18 9.63 5.44
CA VAL A 169 7.80 10.98 5.89
C VAL A 169 8.17 11.17 7.36
N PHE A 170 7.49 10.52 8.29
CA PHE A 170 7.62 10.82 9.71
C PHE A 170 9.04 10.55 10.26
N ALA A 171 9.75 9.55 9.72
CA ALA A 171 11.14 9.27 10.09
C ALA A 171 12.16 10.28 9.55
N ASN A 172 11.87 11.02 8.46
CA ASN A 172 12.82 11.92 7.80
C ASN A 172 12.43 13.41 7.88
N PHE A 173 11.20 13.71 8.32
CA PHE A 173 10.64 15.04 8.46
C PHE A 173 9.98 15.15 9.85
N PRO A 174 10.80 15.29 10.92
CA PRO A 174 10.31 15.22 12.30
C PRO A 174 9.36 16.35 12.69
N GLU A 175 9.26 17.39 11.89
CA GLU A 175 8.27 18.47 12.02
C GLU A 175 6.85 18.04 11.63
N ILE A 176 6.68 16.91 10.92
CA ILE A 176 5.39 16.37 10.50
C ILE A 176 4.95 15.32 11.54
N ALA A 177 3.85 15.61 12.23
CA ALA A 177 3.34 14.71 13.26
C ALA A 177 2.78 13.41 12.67
N ASP A 178 3.07 12.27 13.31
CA ASP A 178 2.47 10.98 12.98
C ASP A 178 1.09 10.87 13.67
N PRO A 179 -0.01 10.86 12.92
CA PRO A 179 -1.35 10.79 13.51
C PRO A 179 -1.67 9.45 14.19
N THR A 180 -0.85 8.41 13.96
CA THR A 180 -1.03 7.11 14.61
C THR A 180 -0.45 7.06 16.04
N GLU A 181 0.35 8.05 16.42
CA GLU A 181 0.95 8.16 17.75
C GLU A 181 0.18 9.10 18.69
N SER A 182 -0.91 9.71 18.19
CA SER A 182 -1.82 10.56 18.97
C SER A 182 -3.18 9.87 19.15
N ALA A 183 -4.03 10.41 20.03
CA ALA A 183 -5.41 9.93 20.14
C ALA A 183 -6.20 10.35 18.89
N GLY A 184 -6.79 9.39 18.16
CA GLY A 184 -7.56 9.65 16.95
C GLY A 184 -8.02 8.37 16.25
N ARG A 185 -8.77 8.54 15.19
CA ARG A 185 -9.32 7.42 14.42
C ARG A 185 -8.22 6.61 13.72
N LEU A 186 -7.20 7.28 13.15
CA LEU A 186 -6.07 6.63 12.52
C LEU A 186 -5.21 5.84 13.52
N ALA A 187 -5.04 6.35 14.75
CA ALA A 187 -4.34 5.62 15.80
C ALA A 187 -5.07 4.33 16.20
N THR A 188 -6.38 4.41 16.42
CA THR A 188 -7.21 3.24 16.75
C THR A 188 -7.18 2.20 15.63
N TRP A 189 -7.32 2.66 14.39
CA TRP A 189 -7.25 1.80 13.22
C TRP A 189 -5.86 1.15 13.07
N TRP A 190 -4.79 1.90 13.25
CA TRP A 190 -3.43 1.35 13.13
C TRP A 190 -3.15 0.29 14.21
N GLN A 191 -3.65 0.50 15.43
CA GLN A 191 -3.58 -0.52 16.49
C GLN A 191 -4.32 -1.81 16.09
N ALA A 192 -5.50 -1.69 15.47
CA ALA A 192 -6.24 -2.85 14.97
C ALA A 192 -5.49 -3.58 13.87
N ILE A 193 -4.89 -2.87 12.90
CA ILE A 193 -4.01 -3.45 11.87
C ILE A 193 -2.85 -4.21 12.51
N GLN A 194 -2.17 -3.65 13.51
CA GLN A 194 -1.07 -4.29 14.23
C GLN A 194 -1.54 -5.46 15.13
N GLY A 195 -2.79 -5.49 15.53
CA GLY A 195 -3.39 -6.58 16.31
C GLY A 195 -3.90 -7.75 15.48
N HIS A 196 -4.18 -7.56 14.19
CA HIS A 196 -4.74 -8.61 13.32
C HIS A 196 -3.62 -9.46 12.70
N PRO A 197 -3.61 -10.80 12.89
CA PRO A 197 -2.46 -11.65 12.49
C PRO A 197 -2.04 -11.50 11.03
N ALA A 198 -2.99 -11.58 10.09
CA ALA A 198 -2.69 -11.48 8.66
C ALA A 198 -2.19 -10.07 8.26
N CYS A 199 -2.80 -9.02 8.82
CA CYS A 199 -2.38 -7.64 8.54
C CYS A 199 -1.00 -7.37 9.12
N LYS A 200 -0.76 -7.70 10.40
CA LYS A 200 0.53 -7.50 11.05
C LYS A 200 1.65 -8.23 10.32
N THR A 201 1.50 -9.52 10.05
CA THR A 201 2.52 -10.29 9.31
C THR A 201 2.85 -9.63 7.98
N THR A 202 1.83 -9.16 7.25
CA THR A 202 2.05 -8.51 5.95
C THR A 202 2.76 -7.17 6.10
N VAL A 203 2.40 -6.36 7.09
CA VAL A 203 3.06 -5.07 7.36
C VAL A 203 4.51 -5.28 7.78
N ASP A 204 4.80 -6.24 8.66
CA ASP A 204 6.17 -6.54 9.13
C ASP A 204 7.08 -6.99 7.95
N GLU A 205 6.58 -7.87 7.09
CA GLU A 205 7.31 -8.32 5.90
C GLU A 205 7.51 -7.20 4.88
N TYR A 206 6.50 -6.36 4.70
CA TYR A 206 6.59 -5.18 3.84
C TYR A 206 7.63 -4.19 4.38
N GLU A 207 7.61 -3.91 5.67
CA GLU A 207 8.60 -3.03 6.32
C GLU A 207 10.02 -3.53 6.08
N ALA A 208 10.27 -4.83 6.29
CA ALA A 208 11.59 -5.43 6.03
C ALA A 208 11.99 -5.33 4.55
N ALA A 209 11.04 -5.50 3.62
CA ALA A 209 11.30 -5.37 2.19
C ALA A 209 11.62 -3.92 1.78
N VAL A 210 10.93 -2.93 2.35
CA VAL A 210 11.22 -1.50 2.14
C VAL A 210 12.59 -1.14 2.69
N ASP A 211 12.96 -1.60 3.88
CA ASP A 211 14.29 -1.37 4.46
C ASP A 211 15.40 -1.95 3.58
N GLY A 212 15.20 -3.15 3.05
CA GLY A 212 16.11 -3.76 2.08
C GLY A 212 16.25 -2.95 0.80
N PHE A 213 15.13 -2.48 0.25
CA PHE A 213 15.11 -1.64 -0.94
C PHE A 213 15.82 -0.30 -0.71
N MET A 214 15.56 0.39 0.40
CA MET A 214 16.19 1.67 0.74
C MET A 214 17.70 1.51 0.94
N LYS A 215 18.17 0.45 1.60
CA LYS A 215 19.59 0.13 1.74
C LYS A 215 20.26 -0.10 0.38
N ALA A 216 19.64 -0.88 -0.49
CA ALA A 216 20.16 -1.13 -1.84
C ALA A 216 20.24 0.15 -2.69
N MET A 217 19.26 1.04 -2.55
CA MET A 217 19.24 2.33 -3.24
C MET A 217 20.36 3.25 -2.72
N ALA A 218 20.55 3.33 -1.41
CA ALA A 218 21.61 4.12 -0.80
C ALA A 218 23.02 3.63 -1.23
N ALA A 219 23.25 2.31 -1.27
CA ALA A 219 24.50 1.72 -1.72
C ALA A 219 24.83 2.06 -3.19
N ARG A 220 23.81 2.10 -4.07
CA ARG A 220 24.00 2.52 -5.47
C ARG A 220 24.38 3.99 -5.61
N ILE A 221 23.83 4.87 -4.78
CA ILE A 221 24.13 6.32 -4.79
C ILE A 221 25.56 6.57 -4.28
N THR A 222 26.02 5.81 -3.28
CA THR A 222 27.37 5.97 -2.70
C THR A 222 28.48 5.26 -3.48
N GLY A 223 28.16 4.55 -4.57
CA GLY A 223 29.13 3.83 -5.39
C GLY A 223 29.75 2.59 -4.71
N GLN A 224 29.17 2.13 -3.64
CA GLN A 224 29.50 0.87 -2.98
C GLN A 224 28.70 -0.27 -3.64
N GLN A 225 29.23 -0.82 -4.71
CA GLN A 225 28.83 -2.13 -5.25
C GLN A 225 29.87 -3.17 -4.86
#